data_fa954329a3f6fc41099865d490217805
#
_entry.id   fa954329a3f6fc41099865d490217805
#
_cell.length_a   1.000
_cell.length_b   1.000
_cell.length_c   1.000
_cell.angle_alpha   90.00
_cell.angle_beta   90.00
_cell.angle_gamma   90.00
#
_symmetry.space_group_name_H-M   'P 1'
#
loop_
_entity.id
_entity.type
_entity.pdbx_description
1 polymer ?
#
loop_
_entity_poly.entity_id
_entity_poly.type
_entity_poly.pdbx_seq_one_letter_code
_entity_poly.pdbx_strand_id
1 'polypeptide(L)'
;MTTTYVAIDLETTGLDPARDAIIEVGVVTFRGNAIVDEFESLVNPLRDIPPFVSQLTGITDAMVADAPSLYSLRARLKSKLADHVIVGHNVEFDLGFLRESSLGIGHPRIDTVTLASILVPEAGRFNLGALADFLNFPPAEGGRHRALGDAIQTVELFLALRERALALSLVQLEEIVGAGRQLGWPETIFFEDVLAERARHAFEGGEIRARGQLPRLYRAPKLEGQAIVPAEKPAPLDTTWLTSLIQPGGHFGRAFPGFEHRPQQVEMLHAVAEAFNEGRHVLVEAGTGTGKSLGYLMPAAFWATENGRRVVISTNTINLQDQLVNKDVPALRDALNLDLRVAVRKGRSNYLCTRLFQQIGRAHV
;
A
#
# COMPACT_ATOMS: atom_id res chain seq x y z
N MET A 1 17.99 9.85 23.42
CA MET A 1 16.76 9.37 24.13
C MET A 1 16.15 8.30 23.24
N THR A 2 15.77 7.19 23.80
CA THR A 2 15.11 6.10 23.04
C THR A 2 13.64 6.48 22.82
N THR A 3 13.16 6.38 21.58
CA THR A 3 11.76 6.63 21.21
C THR A 3 10.83 5.71 21.99
N THR A 4 9.70 6.22 22.46
CA THR A 4 8.63 5.42 23.07
C THR A 4 7.60 5.11 22.01
N TYR A 5 7.27 3.84 21.88
CA TYR A 5 6.29 3.30 20.95
C TYR A 5 5.08 2.77 21.68
N VAL A 6 3.94 2.79 21.01
CA VAL A 6 2.70 2.22 21.50
C VAL A 6 2.16 1.25 20.45
N ALA A 7 2.19 -0.04 20.72
CA ALA A 7 1.50 -1.02 19.90
C ALA A 7 0.02 -1.03 20.25
N ILE A 8 -0.84 -1.10 19.25
CA ILE A 8 -2.29 -1.18 19.41
C ILE A 8 -2.85 -2.25 18.51
N ASP A 9 -3.87 -2.92 19.02
CA ASP A 9 -4.72 -3.83 18.30
C ASP A 9 -6.15 -3.70 18.81
N LEU A 10 -7.13 -3.83 17.92
CA LEU A 10 -8.56 -3.69 18.22
C LEU A 10 -9.34 -4.88 17.69
N GLU A 11 -10.22 -5.42 18.52
CA GLU A 11 -11.28 -6.31 18.05
C GLU A 11 -12.57 -5.49 17.81
N THR A 12 -13.27 -5.79 16.74
CA THR A 12 -14.41 -4.99 16.26
C THR A 12 -15.57 -5.85 15.81
N THR A 13 -16.79 -5.28 15.74
CA THR A 13 -17.98 -6.00 15.24
C THR A 13 -17.97 -6.25 13.74
N GLY A 14 -17.02 -5.63 13.01
CA GLY A 14 -16.87 -5.77 11.56
C GLY A 14 -15.73 -4.91 11.02
N LEU A 15 -15.69 -4.68 9.72
CA LEU A 15 -14.53 -4.07 9.05
C LEU A 15 -14.69 -2.58 8.70
N ASP A 16 -15.87 -2.02 8.85
CA ASP A 16 -16.18 -0.64 8.46
C ASP A 16 -16.22 0.29 9.68
N PRO A 17 -15.21 1.17 9.89
CA PRO A 17 -15.18 2.07 11.04
C PRO A 17 -16.41 2.99 11.18
N ALA A 18 -17.09 3.30 10.06
CA ALA A 18 -18.29 4.15 10.08
C ALA A 18 -19.55 3.39 10.50
N ARG A 19 -19.53 2.06 10.45
CA ARG A 19 -20.71 1.22 10.69
C ARG A 19 -20.54 0.27 11.85
N ASP A 20 -19.31 -0.12 12.14
CA ASP A 20 -18.97 -1.13 13.15
C ASP A 20 -18.44 -0.48 14.43
N ALA A 21 -18.32 -1.27 15.47
CA ALA A 21 -17.93 -0.79 16.79
C ALA A 21 -16.76 -1.62 17.35
N ILE A 22 -15.93 -1.00 18.18
CA ILE A 22 -14.88 -1.66 18.93
C ILE A 22 -15.49 -2.50 20.05
N ILE A 23 -15.01 -3.76 20.23
CA ILE A 23 -15.42 -4.69 21.29
C ILE A 23 -14.29 -5.03 22.25
N GLU A 24 -13.03 -4.84 21.85
CA GLU A 24 -11.86 -4.96 22.72
C GLU A 24 -10.75 -4.02 22.26
N VAL A 25 -9.95 -3.57 23.21
CA VAL A 25 -8.77 -2.73 22.97
C VAL A 25 -7.57 -3.31 23.68
N GLY A 26 -6.49 -3.55 22.98
CA GLY A 26 -5.18 -3.90 23.50
C GLY A 26 -4.17 -2.80 23.21
N VAL A 27 -3.45 -2.32 24.21
CA VAL A 27 -2.42 -1.28 24.08
C VAL A 27 -1.18 -1.67 24.85
N VAL A 28 -0.03 -1.68 24.20
CA VAL A 28 1.27 -2.02 24.80
C VAL A 28 2.24 -0.88 24.57
N THR A 29 2.70 -0.25 25.64
CA THR A 29 3.75 0.78 25.56
C THR A 29 5.11 0.12 25.75
N PHE A 30 6.05 0.39 24.85
CA PHE A 30 7.39 -0.18 24.94
C PHE A 30 8.48 0.84 24.58
N ARG A 31 9.68 0.60 25.11
CA ARG A 31 10.85 1.43 24.90
C ARG A 31 12.11 0.55 24.79
N GLY A 32 12.85 0.70 23.69
CA GLY A 32 13.91 -0.25 23.38
C GLY A 32 13.33 -1.66 23.24
N ASN A 33 13.82 -2.62 24.02
CA ASN A 33 13.35 -4.01 24.03
C ASN A 33 12.42 -4.32 25.21
N ALA A 34 12.00 -3.32 25.97
CA ALA A 34 11.22 -3.54 27.19
C ALA A 34 9.77 -3.02 27.04
N ILE A 35 8.82 -3.85 27.36
CA ILE A 35 7.44 -3.44 27.60
C ILE A 35 7.43 -2.68 28.94
N VAL A 36 6.87 -1.46 28.93
CA VAL A 36 6.83 -0.58 30.11
C VAL A 36 5.43 -0.42 30.69
N ASP A 37 4.41 -0.69 29.89
CA ASP A 37 3.02 -0.58 30.30
C ASP A 37 2.10 -1.34 29.36
N GLU A 38 1.04 -1.94 29.93
CA GLU A 38 0.02 -2.68 29.20
C GLU A 38 -1.37 -2.19 29.62
N PHE A 39 -2.28 -2.22 28.67
CA PHE A 39 -3.68 -1.90 28.92
C PHE A 39 -4.57 -2.76 28.03
N GLU A 40 -5.55 -3.39 28.65
CA GLU A 40 -6.60 -4.17 28.00
C GLU A 40 -7.97 -3.72 28.52
N SER A 41 -8.95 -3.72 27.65
CA SER A 41 -10.34 -3.54 28.05
C SER A 41 -11.29 -4.12 27.00
N LEU A 42 -12.23 -4.95 27.45
CA LEU A 42 -13.45 -5.16 26.69
C LEU A 42 -14.23 -3.84 26.60
N VAL A 43 -14.97 -3.68 25.52
CA VAL A 43 -15.77 -2.49 25.23
C VAL A 43 -17.19 -2.92 24.91
N ASN A 44 -18.18 -2.31 25.57
CA ASN A 44 -19.57 -2.49 25.21
C ASN A 44 -19.85 -1.74 23.89
N PRO A 45 -20.15 -2.45 22.78
CA PRO A 45 -20.38 -1.82 21.48
C PRO A 45 -21.75 -1.16 21.37
N LEU A 46 -22.64 -1.32 22.37
CA LEU A 46 -24.04 -0.88 22.37
C LEU A 46 -24.86 -1.46 21.18
N ARG A 47 -24.48 -2.62 20.73
CA ARG A 47 -25.12 -3.40 19.63
C ARG A 47 -24.73 -4.87 19.75
N ASP A 48 -25.46 -5.73 19.07
CA ASP A 48 -25.16 -7.17 19.04
C ASP A 48 -23.86 -7.44 18.28
N ILE A 49 -23.08 -8.40 18.76
CA ILE A 49 -21.87 -8.89 18.10
C ILE A 49 -22.28 -9.95 17.06
N PRO A 50 -21.90 -9.79 15.78
CA PRO A 50 -22.22 -10.80 14.78
C PRO A 50 -21.66 -12.16 15.14
N PRO A 51 -22.40 -13.27 14.92
CA PRO A 51 -21.98 -14.61 15.33
C PRO A 51 -20.61 -15.04 14.81
N PHE A 52 -20.26 -14.63 13.59
CA PHE A 52 -18.95 -14.95 13.01
C PHE A 52 -17.80 -14.21 13.73
N VAL A 53 -18.03 -12.99 14.25
CA VAL A 53 -17.05 -12.25 15.06
C VAL A 53 -16.86 -12.95 16.40
N SER A 54 -17.96 -13.33 17.08
CA SER A 54 -17.86 -14.09 18.32
C SER A 54 -17.13 -15.42 18.14
N GLN A 55 -17.31 -16.09 17.00
CA GLN A 55 -16.58 -17.32 16.67
C GLN A 55 -15.10 -17.07 16.44
N LEU A 56 -14.74 -15.93 15.84
CA LEU A 56 -13.37 -15.56 15.51
C LEU A 56 -12.59 -15.11 16.74
N THR A 57 -13.16 -14.18 17.53
CA THR A 57 -12.49 -13.52 18.66
C THR A 57 -12.74 -14.21 20.01
N GLY A 58 -13.76 -15.06 20.08
CA GLY A 58 -14.25 -15.63 21.34
C GLY A 58 -15.02 -14.64 22.21
N ILE A 59 -15.19 -13.38 21.77
CA ILE A 59 -15.90 -12.34 22.52
C ILE A 59 -17.40 -12.44 22.23
N THR A 60 -18.22 -12.56 23.30
CA THR A 60 -19.67 -12.71 23.21
C THR A 60 -20.38 -11.48 23.76
N ASP A 61 -21.66 -11.30 23.39
CA ASP A 61 -22.52 -10.25 23.95
C ASP A 61 -22.54 -10.26 25.49
N ALA A 62 -22.57 -11.43 26.09
CA ALA A 62 -22.55 -11.57 27.53
C ALA A 62 -21.26 -11.05 28.19
N MET A 63 -20.11 -11.17 27.50
CA MET A 63 -18.84 -10.68 28.03
C MET A 63 -18.73 -9.15 27.97
N VAL A 64 -19.36 -8.52 27.01
CA VAL A 64 -19.30 -7.04 26.82
C VAL A 64 -20.48 -6.30 27.46
N ALA A 65 -21.50 -7.01 27.94
CA ALA A 65 -22.73 -6.41 28.50
C ALA A 65 -22.44 -5.38 29.60
N ASP A 66 -21.57 -5.75 30.54
CA ASP A 66 -21.18 -4.91 31.67
C ASP A 66 -19.83 -4.18 31.43
N ALA A 67 -19.25 -4.29 30.23
CA ALA A 67 -18.01 -3.62 29.89
C ALA A 67 -18.22 -2.09 29.74
N PRO A 68 -17.18 -1.28 30.00
CA PRO A 68 -17.27 0.16 29.79
C PRO A 68 -17.53 0.49 28.32
N SER A 69 -18.27 1.57 28.08
CA SER A 69 -18.41 2.10 26.73
C SER A 69 -17.07 2.72 26.25
N LEU A 70 -16.87 2.77 24.94
CA LEU A 70 -15.69 3.44 24.36
C LEU A 70 -15.58 4.90 24.82
N TYR A 71 -16.72 5.58 24.98
CA TYR A 71 -16.76 6.96 25.49
C TYR A 71 -16.13 7.08 26.88
N SER A 72 -16.41 6.16 27.79
CA SER A 72 -15.84 6.18 29.15
C SER A 72 -14.33 5.88 29.16
N LEU A 73 -13.83 5.14 28.16
CA LEU A 73 -12.41 4.82 28.02
C LEU A 73 -11.59 5.92 27.33
N ARG A 74 -12.25 6.91 26.71
CA ARG A 74 -11.55 7.91 25.87
C ARG A 74 -10.39 8.61 26.56
N ALA A 75 -10.60 9.10 27.78
CA ALA A 75 -9.56 9.82 28.51
C ALA A 75 -8.34 8.92 28.79
N ARG A 76 -8.60 7.66 29.17
CA ARG A 76 -7.55 6.66 29.42
C ARG A 76 -6.81 6.28 28.15
N LEU A 77 -7.51 6.04 27.04
CA LEU A 77 -6.90 5.76 25.75
C LEU A 77 -6.07 6.95 25.25
N LYS A 78 -6.58 8.16 25.34
CA LYS A 78 -5.79 9.36 25.01
C LYS A 78 -4.50 9.47 25.83
N SER A 79 -4.56 9.15 27.11
CA SER A 79 -3.37 9.14 27.96
C SER A 79 -2.37 8.04 27.57
N LYS A 80 -2.85 6.86 27.14
CA LYS A 80 -2.00 5.74 26.69
C LYS A 80 -1.36 6.01 25.34
N LEU A 81 -2.12 6.59 24.42
CA LEU A 81 -1.60 6.94 23.10
C LEU A 81 -0.64 8.15 23.18
N ALA A 82 -0.98 9.16 24.00
CA ALA A 82 -0.21 10.40 24.17
C ALA A 82 0.35 10.93 22.84
N ASP A 83 1.60 11.44 22.84
CA ASP A 83 2.32 11.86 21.62
C ASP A 83 3.32 10.79 21.13
N HIS A 84 2.97 9.53 21.33
CA HIS A 84 3.84 8.41 20.96
C HIS A 84 3.66 7.99 19.50
N VAL A 85 4.65 7.28 18.98
CA VAL A 85 4.58 6.63 17.67
C VAL A 85 3.72 5.37 17.79
N ILE A 86 2.63 5.30 17.06
CA ILE A 86 1.74 4.14 17.05
C ILE A 86 2.31 3.06 16.15
N VAL A 87 2.35 1.84 16.65
CA VAL A 87 2.73 0.63 15.90
C VAL A 87 1.52 -0.28 15.81
N GLY A 88 1.27 -0.85 14.66
CA GLY A 88 0.22 -1.83 14.48
C GLY A 88 0.54 -2.80 13.35
N HIS A 89 -0.26 -3.85 13.27
CA HIS A 89 -0.19 -4.80 12.17
C HIS A 89 -1.38 -4.59 11.24
N ASN A 90 -1.17 -3.93 10.10
CA ASN A 90 -2.21 -3.28 9.30
C ASN A 90 -2.86 -2.09 10.04
N VAL A 91 -2.00 -1.25 10.59
CA VAL A 91 -2.34 -0.18 11.54
C VAL A 91 -3.43 0.80 11.09
N GLU A 92 -3.64 0.96 9.78
CA GLU A 92 -4.69 1.84 9.26
C GLU A 92 -6.11 1.35 9.60
N PHE A 93 -6.28 0.05 9.80
CA PHE A 93 -7.54 -0.52 10.26
C PHE A 93 -7.87 0.02 11.66
N ASP A 94 -6.97 -0.15 12.62
CA ASP A 94 -7.16 0.29 14.01
C ASP A 94 -7.31 1.80 14.11
N LEU A 95 -6.44 2.53 13.39
CA LEU A 95 -6.49 3.99 13.35
C LEU A 95 -7.79 4.51 12.71
N GLY A 96 -8.39 3.76 11.79
CA GLY A 96 -9.70 4.06 11.23
C GLY A 96 -10.77 4.13 12.33
N PHE A 97 -10.88 3.12 13.16
CA PHE A 97 -11.83 3.07 14.29
C PHE A 97 -11.53 4.13 15.36
N LEU A 98 -10.25 4.37 15.64
CA LEU A 98 -9.86 5.42 16.57
C LEU A 98 -10.21 6.83 16.05
N ARG A 99 -10.02 7.10 14.76
CA ARG A 99 -10.39 8.38 14.13
C ARG A 99 -11.88 8.66 14.18
N GLU A 100 -12.70 7.66 13.84
CA GLU A 100 -14.17 7.78 13.98
C GLU A 100 -14.58 8.10 15.42
N SER A 101 -13.84 7.57 16.39
CA SER A 101 -14.06 7.82 17.80
C SER A 101 -13.39 9.10 18.32
N SER A 102 -12.83 9.95 17.44
CA SER A 102 -12.04 11.15 17.77
C SER A 102 -10.83 10.85 18.70
N LEU A 103 -10.22 9.68 18.52
CA LEU A 103 -9.00 9.20 19.17
C LEU A 103 -7.92 9.01 18.11
N GLY A 104 -6.64 9.06 18.49
CA GLY A 104 -5.52 8.71 17.59
C GLY A 104 -5.33 9.60 16.37
N ILE A 105 -5.84 10.85 16.39
CA ILE A 105 -5.72 11.79 15.27
C ILE A 105 -4.30 12.37 15.24
N GLY A 106 -3.63 12.23 14.07
CA GLY A 106 -2.35 12.89 13.80
C GLY A 106 -1.11 12.24 14.40
N HIS A 107 -1.23 11.07 15.03
CA HIS A 107 -0.05 10.34 15.53
C HIS A 107 0.84 9.85 14.39
N PRO A 108 2.18 9.94 14.54
CA PRO A 108 3.09 9.21 13.68
C PRO A 108 2.85 7.71 13.86
N ARG A 109 2.94 6.96 12.76
CA ARG A 109 2.59 5.53 12.76
C ARG A 109 3.60 4.69 12.02
N ILE A 110 3.65 3.42 12.38
CA ILE A 110 4.47 2.40 11.74
C ILE A 110 3.61 1.15 11.54
N ASP A 111 3.57 0.65 10.31
CA ASP A 111 2.90 -0.60 9.95
C ASP A 111 3.90 -1.74 9.85
N THR A 112 3.74 -2.76 10.72
CA THR A 112 4.61 -3.93 10.71
C THR A 112 4.43 -4.81 9.48
N VAL A 113 3.28 -4.78 8.79
CA VAL A 113 3.09 -5.45 7.48
C VAL A 113 4.05 -4.85 6.45
N THR A 114 4.12 -3.52 6.41
CA THR A 114 5.02 -2.80 5.50
C THR A 114 6.47 -3.09 5.82
N LEU A 115 6.86 -3.01 7.10
CA LEU A 115 8.22 -3.35 7.53
C LEU A 115 8.60 -4.79 7.20
N ALA A 116 7.72 -5.76 7.51
CA ALA A 116 7.95 -7.18 7.22
C ALA A 116 8.13 -7.43 5.72
N SER A 117 7.33 -6.76 4.89
CA SER A 117 7.45 -6.87 3.43
C SER A 117 8.81 -6.45 2.88
N ILE A 118 9.54 -5.61 3.62
CA ILE A 118 10.87 -5.09 3.25
C ILE A 118 11.97 -5.93 3.87
N LEU A 119 11.83 -6.26 5.17
CA LEU A 119 12.91 -6.86 5.96
C LEU A 119 12.90 -8.38 5.94
N VAL A 120 11.73 -9.01 5.73
CA VAL A 120 11.55 -10.46 5.64
C VAL A 120 10.65 -10.86 4.46
N PRO A 121 10.92 -10.39 3.23
CA PRO A 121 10.08 -10.69 2.06
C PRO A 121 9.98 -12.18 1.75
N GLU A 122 10.90 -12.99 2.25
CA GLU A 122 10.91 -14.44 2.14
C GLU A 122 9.78 -15.13 2.92
N ALA A 123 9.13 -14.46 3.87
CA ALA A 123 7.99 -15.00 4.60
C ALA A 123 6.79 -15.30 3.69
N GLY A 124 6.65 -14.58 2.58
CA GLY A 124 5.62 -14.80 1.56
C GLY A 124 4.20 -14.44 1.99
N ARG A 125 3.86 -14.61 3.26
CA ARG A 125 2.59 -14.19 3.90
C ARG A 125 2.90 -13.21 5.01
N PHE A 126 2.11 -12.12 5.08
CA PHE A 126 2.38 -11.01 5.98
C PHE A 126 1.26 -10.75 6.98
N ASN A 127 0.36 -11.71 7.24
CA ASN A 127 -0.52 -11.64 8.41
C ASN A 127 0.27 -11.99 9.68
N LEU A 128 -0.15 -11.48 10.83
CA LEU A 128 0.57 -11.55 12.10
C LEU A 128 0.91 -13.01 12.47
N GLY A 129 -0.07 -13.92 12.39
CA GLY A 129 0.16 -15.31 12.69
C GLY A 129 1.16 -16.01 11.77
N ALA A 130 1.12 -15.76 10.45
CA ALA A 130 2.09 -16.35 9.52
C ALA A 130 3.51 -15.80 9.74
N LEU A 131 3.65 -14.54 10.12
CA LEU A 131 4.94 -13.95 10.48
C LEU A 131 5.47 -14.50 11.81
N ALA A 132 4.58 -14.68 12.79
CA ALA A 132 4.94 -15.31 14.07
C ALA A 132 5.44 -16.75 13.85
N ASP A 133 4.71 -17.55 13.05
CA ASP A 133 5.11 -18.91 12.69
C ASP A 133 6.47 -18.90 11.94
N PHE A 134 6.65 -18.00 10.98
CA PHE A 134 7.90 -17.87 10.21
C PHE A 134 9.11 -17.46 11.06
N LEU A 135 8.89 -16.62 12.07
CA LEU A 135 9.93 -16.14 12.99
C LEU A 135 10.07 -17.02 14.23
N ASN A 136 9.28 -18.10 14.35
CA ASN A 136 9.25 -19.03 15.48
C ASN A 136 8.92 -18.34 16.83
N PHE A 137 7.96 -17.43 16.83
CA PHE A 137 7.47 -16.84 18.07
C PHE A 137 6.62 -17.83 18.86
N PRO A 138 6.60 -17.72 20.18
CA PRO A 138 5.67 -18.49 21.00
C PRO A 138 4.21 -18.10 20.63
N PRO A 139 3.25 -19.01 20.82
CA PRO A 139 1.84 -18.66 20.68
C PRO A 139 1.46 -17.49 21.60
N ALA A 140 0.61 -16.57 21.10
CA ALA A 140 0.12 -15.47 21.91
C ALA A 140 -0.62 -15.97 23.16
N GLU A 141 -0.35 -15.37 24.31
CA GLU A 141 -1.08 -15.65 25.54
C GLU A 141 -2.56 -15.25 25.37
N GLY A 142 -3.47 -16.14 25.73
CA GLY A 142 -4.92 -15.93 25.53
C GLY A 142 -5.48 -16.39 24.19
N GLY A 143 -4.64 -16.88 23.27
CA GLY A 143 -5.02 -17.30 21.92
C GLY A 143 -4.94 -16.18 20.90
N ARG A 144 -5.17 -16.53 19.62
CA ARG A 144 -5.25 -15.55 18.51
C ARG A 144 -6.57 -14.77 18.59
N HIS A 145 -6.59 -13.57 18.08
CA HIS A 145 -7.75 -12.66 18.09
C HIS A 145 -8.18 -12.23 19.49
N ARG A 146 -7.20 -11.85 20.29
CA ARG A 146 -7.36 -11.12 21.54
C ARG A 146 -6.46 -9.89 21.48
N ALA A 147 -7.05 -8.73 21.60
CA ALA A 147 -6.40 -7.46 21.30
C ALA A 147 -5.08 -7.25 22.07
N LEU A 148 -5.00 -7.58 23.35
CA LEU A 148 -3.74 -7.46 24.09
C LEU A 148 -2.68 -8.46 23.60
N GLY A 149 -3.08 -9.71 23.36
CA GLY A 149 -2.18 -10.76 22.85
C GLY A 149 -1.59 -10.40 21.47
N ASP A 150 -2.43 -9.91 20.56
CA ASP A 150 -2.02 -9.51 19.21
C ASP A 150 -1.18 -8.20 19.25
N ALA A 151 -1.46 -7.28 20.17
CA ALA A 151 -0.61 -6.11 20.42
C ALA A 151 0.80 -6.50 20.94
N ILE A 152 0.90 -7.47 21.90
CA ILE A 152 2.17 -8.00 22.40
C ILE A 152 2.93 -8.68 21.25
N GLN A 153 2.26 -9.52 20.46
CA GLN A 153 2.87 -10.20 19.32
C GLN A 153 3.34 -9.20 18.25
N THR A 154 2.62 -8.07 18.09
CA THR A 154 3.05 -6.96 17.23
C THR A 154 4.33 -6.29 17.75
N VAL A 155 4.51 -6.15 19.08
CA VAL A 155 5.77 -5.69 19.67
C VAL A 155 6.90 -6.67 19.39
N GLU A 156 6.69 -7.97 19.59
CA GLU A 156 7.70 -9.01 19.31
C GLU A 156 8.13 -8.96 17.83
N LEU A 157 7.15 -8.86 16.92
CA LEU A 157 7.40 -8.71 15.50
C LEU A 157 8.21 -7.44 15.19
N PHE A 158 7.82 -6.30 15.75
CA PHE A 158 8.53 -5.04 15.57
C PHE A 158 9.98 -5.15 16.02
N LEU A 159 10.26 -5.77 17.18
CA LEU A 159 11.61 -5.97 17.70
C LEU A 159 12.43 -6.91 16.81
N ALA A 160 11.86 -8.01 16.35
CA ALA A 160 12.55 -8.91 15.42
C ALA A 160 12.86 -8.23 14.07
N LEU A 161 11.95 -7.41 13.56
CA LEU A 161 12.20 -6.61 12.35
C LEU A 161 13.29 -5.56 12.59
N ARG A 162 13.35 -4.99 13.81
CA ARG A 162 14.39 -4.05 14.19
C ARG A 162 15.77 -4.70 14.21
N GLU A 163 15.91 -5.91 14.72
CA GLU A 163 17.16 -6.68 14.67
C GLU A 163 17.59 -6.93 13.21
N ARG A 164 16.64 -7.27 12.32
CA ARG A 164 16.91 -7.42 10.89
C ARG A 164 17.39 -6.11 10.25
N ALA A 165 16.77 -4.98 10.63
CA ALA A 165 17.18 -3.66 10.14
C ALA A 165 18.57 -3.25 10.67
N LEU A 166 18.90 -3.56 11.93
CA LEU A 166 20.22 -3.34 12.50
C LEU A 166 21.34 -4.12 11.78
N ALA A 167 21.01 -5.24 11.13
CA ALA A 167 21.97 -5.99 10.32
C ALA A 167 22.25 -5.34 8.94
N LEU A 168 21.49 -4.32 8.53
CA LEU A 168 21.75 -3.57 7.31
C LEU A 168 23.00 -2.69 7.46
N SER A 169 23.68 -2.42 6.35
CA SER A 169 24.80 -1.48 6.35
C SER A 169 24.32 -0.04 6.53
N LEU A 170 25.17 0.85 7.07
CA LEU A 170 24.85 2.28 7.20
C LEU A 170 24.42 2.90 5.87
N VAL A 171 25.06 2.53 4.77
CA VAL A 171 24.73 3.02 3.43
C VAL A 171 23.31 2.61 3.03
N GLN A 172 22.91 1.37 3.29
CA GLN A 172 21.54 0.92 2.99
C GLN A 172 20.51 1.65 3.85
N LEU A 173 20.79 1.86 5.11
CA LEU A 173 19.90 2.61 6.02
C LEU A 173 19.79 4.09 5.58
N GLU A 174 20.90 4.74 5.22
CA GLU A 174 20.90 6.11 4.70
C GLU A 174 20.07 6.23 3.41
N GLU A 175 20.20 5.25 2.50
CA GLU A 175 19.39 5.23 1.25
C GLU A 175 17.90 5.06 1.53
N ILE A 176 17.53 4.16 2.45
CA ILE A 176 16.13 3.94 2.86
C ILE A 176 15.55 5.20 3.49
N VAL A 177 16.25 5.80 4.44
CA VAL A 177 15.84 7.04 5.12
C VAL A 177 15.73 8.20 4.13
N GLY A 178 16.72 8.36 3.25
CA GLY A 178 16.70 9.41 2.23
C GLY A 178 15.52 9.30 1.26
N ALA A 179 15.23 8.09 0.78
CA ALA A 179 14.09 7.82 -0.07
C ALA A 179 12.75 8.00 0.68
N GLY A 180 12.70 7.52 1.92
CA GLY A 180 11.51 7.62 2.76
C GLY A 180 11.11 9.07 3.06
N ARG A 181 12.08 9.93 3.37
CA ARG A 181 11.86 11.37 3.57
C ARG A 181 11.31 12.06 2.31
N GLN A 182 11.87 11.73 1.15
CA GLN A 182 11.40 12.30 -0.12
C GLN A 182 9.97 11.91 -0.45
N LEU A 183 9.55 10.71 -0.06
CA LEU A 183 8.22 10.17 -0.33
C LEU A 183 7.20 10.48 0.79
N GLY A 184 7.62 11.06 1.90
CA GLY A 184 6.77 11.22 3.09
C GLY A 184 6.30 9.89 3.66
N TRP A 185 7.15 8.85 3.59
CA TRP A 185 6.80 7.51 4.00
C TRP A 185 6.79 7.38 5.54
N PRO A 186 5.69 6.94 6.15
CA PRO A 186 5.54 6.93 7.61
C PRO A 186 6.58 6.07 8.33
N GLU A 187 6.94 4.90 7.78
CA GLU A 187 7.90 3.97 8.39
C GLU A 187 9.34 4.48 8.35
N THR A 188 9.58 5.65 7.74
CA THR A 188 10.90 6.31 7.78
C THR A 188 11.38 6.53 9.21
N ILE A 189 10.49 6.83 10.15
CA ILE A 189 10.79 7.01 11.57
C ILE A 189 11.48 5.76 12.16
N PHE A 190 11.02 4.57 11.82
CA PHE A 190 11.65 3.31 12.24
C PHE A 190 13.10 3.21 11.76
N PHE A 191 13.32 3.48 10.46
CA PHE A 191 14.67 3.39 9.90
C PHE A 191 15.60 4.52 10.38
N GLU A 192 15.07 5.68 10.73
CA GLU A 192 15.81 6.78 11.36
C GLU A 192 16.32 6.39 12.74
N ASP A 193 15.47 5.75 13.57
CA ASP A 193 15.87 5.24 14.89
C ASP A 193 16.94 4.16 14.76
N VAL A 194 16.79 3.22 13.83
CA VAL A 194 17.78 2.18 13.56
C VAL A 194 19.10 2.78 13.07
N LEU A 195 19.05 3.74 12.15
CA LEU A 195 20.23 4.44 11.64
C LEU A 195 20.98 5.18 12.76
N ALA A 196 20.24 5.89 13.61
CA ALA A 196 20.82 6.61 14.75
C ALA A 196 21.50 5.67 15.75
N GLU A 197 20.95 4.49 15.99
CA GLU A 197 21.55 3.46 16.84
C GLU A 197 22.80 2.87 16.22
N ARG A 198 22.74 2.47 14.95
CA ARG A 198 23.90 1.95 14.22
C ARG A 198 25.05 2.95 14.15
N ALA A 199 24.72 4.24 13.96
CA ALA A 199 25.72 5.30 13.96
C ALA A 199 26.42 5.41 15.34
N ARG A 200 25.67 5.36 16.45
CA ARG A 200 26.25 5.36 17.81
C ARG A 200 27.20 4.20 18.03
N HIS A 201 26.80 2.98 17.71
CA HIS A 201 27.66 1.80 17.84
C HIS A 201 28.91 1.86 16.96
N ALA A 202 28.84 2.44 15.77
CA ALA A 202 30.00 2.63 14.90
C ALA A 202 31.01 3.62 15.49
N PHE A 203 30.58 4.64 16.22
CA PHE A 203 31.43 5.59 16.91
C PHE A 203 32.07 4.98 18.18
N GLU A 204 31.35 4.17 18.93
CA GLU A 204 31.83 3.52 20.16
C GLU A 204 32.81 2.36 19.87
N GLY A 205 32.64 1.66 18.75
CA GLY A 205 33.43 0.48 18.36
C GLY A 205 34.68 0.75 17.53
N GLY A 206 35.01 2.00 17.18
CA GLY A 206 36.20 2.34 16.40
C GLY A 206 36.23 1.80 14.96
N GLU A 207 35.15 1.23 14.46
CA GLU A 207 35.02 0.72 13.10
C GLU A 207 34.55 1.80 12.11
N ILE A 208 35.37 2.84 11.92
CA ILE A 208 35.26 3.66 10.72
C ILE A 208 35.96 2.88 9.59
N ARG A 209 35.34 1.85 9.07
CA ARG A 209 35.76 1.29 7.80
C ARG A 209 35.36 2.24 6.69
N ALA A 210 36.37 2.68 5.96
CA ALA A 210 36.31 3.57 4.82
C ALA A 210 35.09 3.25 3.92
N ARG A 211 34.38 4.30 3.50
CA ARG A 211 33.38 4.32 2.46
C ARG A 211 33.87 3.57 1.21
N GLY A 212 33.70 2.27 1.19
CA GLY A 212 33.66 1.52 -0.06
C GLY A 212 32.34 1.91 -0.72
N GLN A 213 32.39 2.69 -1.79
CA GLN A 213 31.22 2.93 -2.64
C GLN A 213 30.79 1.58 -3.19
N LEU A 214 29.78 0.97 -2.56
CA LEU A 214 29.04 -0.09 -3.23
C LEU A 214 28.45 0.54 -4.51
N PRO A 215 28.61 -0.11 -5.68
CA PRO A 215 28.01 0.40 -6.89
C PRO A 215 26.49 0.51 -6.63
N ARG A 216 25.95 1.70 -6.79
CA ARG A 216 24.49 1.90 -6.71
C ARG A 216 23.85 1.00 -7.75
N LEU A 217 23.20 -0.08 -7.31
CA LEU A 217 22.45 -0.99 -8.19
C LEU A 217 21.22 -0.29 -8.80
N TYR A 218 20.80 0.82 -8.20
CA TYR A 218 19.72 1.65 -8.71
C TYR A 218 20.22 3.08 -8.86
N ARG A 219 20.29 3.52 -10.09
CA ARG A 219 20.39 4.94 -10.43
C ARG A 219 18.98 5.37 -10.82
N ALA A 220 18.35 6.20 -9.99
CA ALA A 220 17.09 6.79 -10.41
C ALA A 220 17.30 7.43 -11.80
N PRO A 221 16.55 7.04 -12.81
CA PRO A 221 16.66 7.73 -14.10
C PRO A 221 16.40 9.21 -13.82
N LYS A 222 17.26 10.08 -14.33
CA LYS A 222 16.93 11.50 -14.37
C LYS A 222 15.63 11.58 -15.16
N LEU A 223 14.55 11.97 -14.50
CA LEU A 223 13.29 12.26 -15.16
C LEU A 223 13.52 13.53 -16.01
N GLU A 224 14.08 13.34 -17.18
CA GLU A 224 14.14 14.39 -18.21
C GLU A 224 12.75 14.47 -18.83
N GLY A 225 11.91 15.30 -18.27
CA GLY A 225 10.56 15.53 -18.79
C GLY A 225 9.85 16.59 -17.95
N GLN A 226 9.12 17.44 -18.62
CA GLN A 226 8.24 18.40 -17.95
C GLN A 226 7.20 17.62 -17.12
N ALA A 227 6.95 18.07 -15.89
CA ALA A 227 5.87 17.53 -15.08
C ALA A 227 4.55 17.64 -15.86
N ILE A 228 3.72 16.59 -15.77
CA ILE A 228 2.36 16.67 -16.30
C ILE A 228 1.60 17.69 -15.46
N VAL A 229 1.13 18.75 -16.08
CA VAL A 229 0.28 19.76 -15.44
C VAL A 229 -1.16 19.48 -15.85
N PRO A 230 -2.01 18.99 -14.92
CA PRO A 230 -3.41 18.75 -15.23
C PRO A 230 -4.14 20.04 -15.57
N ALA A 231 -5.00 19.99 -16.59
CA ALA A 231 -5.92 21.10 -16.87
C ALA A 231 -6.80 21.39 -15.65
N GLU A 232 -6.96 22.64 -15.29
CA GLU A 232 -7.79 23.07 -14.16
C GLU A 232 -9.24 22.62 -14.34
N LYS A 233 -9.76 22.77 -15.56
CA LYS A 233 -11.05 22.24 -15.97
C LYS A 233 -10.85 21.32 -17.17
N PRO A 234 -11.21 20.02 -17.09
CA PRO A 234 -11.05 19.11 -18.21
C PRO A 234 -11.93 19.52 -19.39
N ALA A 235 -11.37 19.49 -20.57
CA ALA A 235 -12.14 19.59 -21.81
C ALA A 235 -12.82 18.25 -22.10
N PRO A 236 -14.11 18.25 -22.48
CA PRO A 236 -14.79 17.01 -22.84
C PRO A 236 -14.24 16.47 -24.16
N LEU A 237 -14.21 15.15 -24.28
CA LEU A 237 -13.90 14.46 -25.51
C LEU A 237 -15.03 14.63 -26.53
N ASP A 238 -14.70 14.93 -27.78
CA ASP A 238 -15.68 14.88 -28.87
C ASP A 238 -15.91 13.42 -29.28
N THR A 239 -17.00 12.84 -28.75
CA THR A 239 -17.35 11.44 -28.96
C THR A 239 -17.67 11.14 -30.42
N THR A 240 -18.25 12.10 -31.15
CA THR A 240 -18.57 11.98 -32.57
C THR A 240 -17.31 11.91 -33.40
N TRP A 241 -16.39 12.80 -33.15
CA TRP A 241 -15.10 12.81 -33.83
C TRP A 241 -14.28 11.54 -33.51
N LEU A 242 -14.18 11.14 -32.23
CA LEU A 242 -13.45 9.93 -31.82
C LEU A 242 -14.00 8.66 -32.49
N THR A 243 -15.32 8.52 -32.55
CA THR A 243 -15.95 7.37 -33.21
C THR A 243 -15.72 7.40 -34.74
N SER A 244 -15.65 8.57 -35.35
CA SER A 244 -15.38 8.72 -36.79
C SER A 244 -14.00 8.17 -37.20
N LEU A 245 -13.03 8.19 -36.27
CA LEU A 245 -11.67 7.69 -36.53
C LEU A 245 -11.63 6.21 -36.87
N ILE A 246 -12.53 5.41 -36.29
CA ILE A 246 -12.62 3.95 -36.47
C ILE A 246 -13.81 3.50 -37.33
N GLN A 247 -14.55 4.42 -37.92
CA GLN A 247 -15.58 4.11 -38.92
C GLN A 247 -14.97 3.65 -40.26
N PRO A 248 -15.73 2.99 -41.12
CA PRO A 248 -15.27 2.63 -42.45
C PRO A 248 -14.74 3.85 -43.21
N GLY A 249 -13.48 3.76 -43.69
CA GLY A 249 -12.82 4.90 -44.32
C GLY A 249 -12.30 5.97 -43.35
N GLY A 250 -12.44 5.76 -42.03
CA GLY A 250 -11.88 6.64 -41.00
C GLY A 250 -10.34 6.61 -40.97
N HIS A 251 -9.77 7.55 -40.22
CA HIS A 251 -8.31 7.75 -40.18
C HIS A 251 -7.55 6.49 -39.75
N PHE A 252 -8.04 5.79 -38.73
CA PHE A 252 -7.40 4.59 -38.18
C PHE A 252 -7.43 3.42 -39.18
N GLY A 253 -8.56 3.22 -39.87
CA GLY A 253 -8.68 2.18 -40.89
C GLY A 253 -7.76 2.43 -42.11
N ARG A 254 -7.43 3.68 -42.40
CA ARG A 254 -6.46 4.02 -43.46
C ARG A 254 -5.02 3.83 -43.02
N ALA A 255 -4.72 4.09 -41.75
CA ALA A 255 -3.37 3.96 -41.19
C ALA A 255 -2.98 2.49 -40.93
N PHE A 256 -3.96 1.59 -40.76
CA PHE A 256 -3.71 0.18 -40.42
C PHE A 256 -4.25 -0.75 -41.52
N PRO A 257 -3.39 -1.30 -42.38
CA PRO A 257 -3.77 -2.37 -43.32
C PRO A 257 -4.32 -3.57 -42.52
N GLY A 258 -5.55 -4.00 -42.84
CA GLY A 258 -6.21 -5.09 -42.14
C GLY A 258 -7.06 -4.69 -40.92
N PHE A 259 -7.27 -3.40 -40.68
CA PHE A 259 -8.26 -2.94 -39.72
C PHE A 259 -9.66 -3.31 -40.17
N GLU A 260 -10.36 -4.06 -39.32
CA GLU A 260 -11.76 -4.40 -39.52
C GLU A 260 -12.65 -3.53 -38.65
N HIS A 261 -13.60 -2.86 -39.29
CA HIS A 261 -14.62 -2.12 -38.57
C HIS A 261 -15.55 -3.08 -37.81
N ARG A 262 -15.74 -2.82 -36.51
CA ARG A 262 -16.58 -3.60 -35.62
C ARG A 262 -17.55 -2.69 -34.89
N PRO A 263 -18.87 -2.79 -35.10
CA PRO A 263 -19.85 -1.91 -34.46
C PRO A 263 -19.74 -1.91 -32.92
N GLN A 264 -19.50 -3.07 -32.30
CA GLN A 264 -19.37 -3.20 -30.85
C GLN A 264 -18.13 -2.45 -30.30
N GLN A 265 -17.07 -2.32 -31.10
CA GLN A 265 -15.91 -1.52 -30.75
C GLN A 265 -16.25 -0.02 -30.73
N VAL A 266 -17.06 0.43 -31.68
CA VAL A 266 -17.54 1.82 -31.75
C VAL A 266 -18.44 2.14 -30.57
N GLU A 267 -19.39 1.24 -30.24
CA GLU A 267 -20.26 1.39 -29.07
C GLU A 267 -19.47 1.47 -27.76
N MET A 268 -18.48 0.58 -27.60
CA MET A 268 -17.61 0.60 -26.42
C MET A 268 -16.80 1.90 -26.33
N LEU A 269 -16.20 2.36 -27.43
CA LEU A 269 -15.43 3.59 -27.48
C LEU A 269 -16.31 4.79 -27.07
N HIS A 270 -17.51 4.87 -27.63
CA HIS A 270 -18.48 5.91 -27.29
C HIS A 270 -18.83 5.90 -25.80
N ALA A 271 -19.20 4.73 -25.25
CA ALA A 271 -19.58 4.60 -23.85
C ALA A 271 -18.42 4.98 -22.88
N VAL A 272 -17.19 4.62 -23.22
CA VAL A 272 -16.01 4.99 -22.42
C VAL A 272 -15.71 6.49 -22.51
N ALA A 273 -15.82 7.09 -23.70
CA ALA A 273 -15.62 8.53 -23.88
C ALA A 273 -16.67 9.35 -23.12
N GLU A 274 -17.94 8.95 -23.17
CA GLU A 274 -19.00 9.59 -22.36
C GLU A 274 -18.75 9.43 -20.86
N ALA A 275 -18.30 8.27 -20.41
CA ALA A 275 -17.96 8.06 -19.00
C ALA A 275 -16.86 9.01 -18.51
N PHE A 276 -15.84 9.28 -19.34
CA PHE A 276 -14.83 10.31 -19.04
C PHE A 276 -15.46 11.71 -18.97
N ASN A 277 -16.30 12.06 -19.92
CA ASN A 277 -16.94 13.38 -19.99
C ASN A 277 -17.84 13.66 -18.79
N GLU A 278 -18.60 12.67 -18.38
CA GLU A 278 -19.60 12.78 -17.29
C GLU A 278 -19.02 12.45 -15.90
N GLY A 279 -17.79 11.93 -15.84
CA GLY A 279 -17.16 11.50 -14.57
C GLY A 279 -17.91 10.33 -13.91
N ARG A 280 -18.50 9.44 -14.70
CA ARG A 280 -19.31 8.30 -14.23
C ARG A 280 -18.60 6.96 -14.42
N HIS A 281 -19.03 5.96 -13.67
CA HIS A 281 -18.62 4.58 -13.88
C HIS A 281 -19.37 3.96 -15.05
N VAL A 282 -18.67 3.13 -15.84
CA VAL A 282 -19.27 2.33 -16.91
C VAL A 282 -18.78 0.89 -16.80
N LEU A 283 -19.68 -0.06 -16.95
CA LEU A 283 -19.39 -1.48 -17.07
C LEU A 283 -19.73 -1.94 -18.49
N VAL A 284 -18.73 -2.50 -19.19
CA VAL A 284 -18.89 -2.95 -20.57
C VAL A 284 -18.53 -4.43 -20.65
N GLU A 285 -19.47 -5.25 -21.09
CA GLU A 285 -19.24 -6.65 -21.43
C GLU A 285 -19.12 -6.77 -22.95
N ALA A 286 -18.02 -7.35 -23.41
CA ALA A 286 -17.80 -7.57 -24.83
C ALA A 286 -17.06 -8.91 -25.06
N GLY A 287 -17.47 -9.67 -26.07
CA GLY A 287 -16.87 -10.96 -26.42
C GLY A 287 -15.41 -10.87 -26.83
N THR A 288 -14.76 -12.02 -26.98
CA THR A 288 -13.39 -12.09 -27.52
C THR A 288 -13.37 -11.63 -28.99
N GLY A 289 -12.30 -10.95 -29.40
CA GLY A 289 -12.15 -10.51 -30.79
C GLY A 289 -12.87 -9.21 -31.17
N THR A 290 -13.63 -8.57 -30.27
CA THR A 290 -14.35 -7.31 -30.55
C THR A 290 -13.47 -6.08 -30.65
N GLY A 291 -12.16 -6.18 -30.39
CA GLY A 291 -11.25 -5.04 -30.41
C GLY A 291 -11.31 -4.17 -29.16
N LYS A 292 -11.64 -4.77 -28.01
CA LYS A 292 -11.79 -4.07 -26.70
C LYS A 292 -10.63 -3.11 -26.39
N SER A 293 -9.39 -3.52 -26.65
CA SER A 293 -8.21 -2.71 -26.32
C SER A 293 -8.28 -1.31 -26.94
N LEU A 294 -8.61 -1.22 -28.22
CA LEU A 294 -8.74 0.05 -28.91
C LEU A 294 -9.95 0.85 -28.42
N GLY A 295 -11.06 0.15 -28.10
CA GLY A 295 -12.31 0.76 -27.62
C GLY A 295 -12.14 1.56 -26.32
N TYR A 296 -11.27 1.15 -25.42
CA TYR A 296 -10.97 1.93 -24.20
C TYR A 296 -9.67 2.73 -24.28
N LEU A 297 -8.67 2.24 -25.03
CA LEU A 297 -7.36 2.89 -25.11
C LEU A 297 -7.40 4.23 -25.84
N MET A 298 -8.19 4.33 -26.90
CA MET A 298 -8.32 5.56 -27.68
C MET A 298 -8.90 6.72 -26.86
N PRO A 299 -10.09 6.62 -26.23
CA PRO A 299 -10.60 7.69 -25.39
C PRO A 299 -9.69 7.98 -24.19
N ALA A 300 -9.07 6.97 -23.60
CA ALA A 300 -8.09 7.15 -22.51
C ALA A 300 -6.86 7.96 -22.94
N ALA A 301 -6.33 7.70 -24.15
CA ALA A 301 -5.18 8.40 -24.69
C ALA A 301 -5.50 9.88 -24.95
N PHE A 302 -6.63 10.18 -25.60
CA PHE A 302 -7.06 11.56 -25.85
C PHE A 302 -7.36 12.30 -24.54
N TRP A 303 -8.05 11.66 -23.60
CA TRP A 303 -8.27 12.26 -22.29
C TRP A 303 -6.96 12.62 -21.56
N ALA A 304 -5.98 11.74 -21.63
CA ALA A 304 -4.69 11.96 -21.01
C ALA A 304 -3.90 13.09 -21.67
N THR A 305 -3.87 13.14 -23.00
CA THR A 305 -3.07 14.14 -23.76
C THR A 305 -3.72 15.51 -23.74
N GLU A 306 -5.03 15.62 -23.99
CA GLU A 306 -5.74 16.89 -24.06
C GLU A 306 -5.88 17.57 -22.70
N ASN A 307 -6.04 16.77 -21.63
CA ASN A 307 -6.28 17.28 -20.29
C ASN A 307 -5.04 17.26 -19.38
N GLY A 308 -3.89 16.78 -19.87
CA GLY A 308 -2.69 16.62 -19.05
C GLY A 308 -2.94 15.72 -17.82
N ARG A 309 -3.79 14.72 -17.95
CA ARG A 309 -4.19 13.85 -16.82
C ARG A 309 -3.64 12.45 -17.00
N ARG A 310 -3.42 11.77 -15.86
CA ARG A 310 -3.00 10.37 -15.87
C ARG A 310 -4.22 9.47 -15.97
N VAL A 311 -4.14 8.48 -16.86
CA VAL A 311 -5.10 7.38 -16.94
C VAL A 311 -4.39 6.08 -16.56
N VAL A 312 -4.99 5.29 -15.70
CA VAL A 312 -4.46 3.99 -15.26
C VAL A 312 -5.27 2.87 -15.92
N ILE A 313 -4.58 2.00 -16.64
CA ILE A 313 -5.17 0.82 -17.24
C ILE A 313 -4.63 -0.41 -16.49
N SER A 314 -5.52 -1.13 -15.81
CA SER A 314 -5.20 -2.37 -15.11
C SER A 314 -5.59 -3.58 -15.95
N THR A 315 -4.68 -4.56 -16.05
CA THR A 315 -4.90 -5.80 -16.79
C THR A 315 -4.67 -7.01 -15.89
N ASN A 316 -5.40 -8.08 -16.13
CA ASN A 316 -5.28 -9.30 -15.33
C ASN A 316 -4.08 -10.18 -15.72
N THR A 317 -3.52 -10.02 -16.92
CA THR A 317 -2.43 -10.87 -17.42
C THR A 317 -1.24 -10.04 -17.91
N ILE A 318 -0.03 -10.58 -17.72
CA ILE A 318 1.21 -10.00 -18.24
C ILE A 318 1.17 -9.91 -19.76
N ASN A 319 0.64 -10.93 -20.43
CA ASN A 319 0.56 -10.97 -21.90
C ASN A 319 -0.27 -9.80 -22.45
N LEU A 320 -1.41 -9.49 -21.81
CA LEU A 320 -2.21 -8.35 -22.24
C LEU A 320 -1.52 -7.02 -21.94
N GLN A 321 -0.78 -6.92 -20.82
CA GLN A 321 0.04 -5.75 -20.50
C GLN A 321 1.12 -5.53 -21.55
N ASP A 322 1.82 -6.59 -21.94
CA ASP A 322 2.88 -6.55 -22.95
C ASP A 322 2.30 -6.24 -24.35
N GLN A 323 1.12 -6.76 -24.70
CA GLN A 323 0.40 -6.40 -25.92
C GLN A 323 0.06 -4.91 -25.96
N LEU A 324 -0.53 -4.39 -24.91
CA LEU A 324 -0.90 -2.97 -24.83
C LEU A 324 0.32 -2.07 -25.05
N VAL A 325 1.43 -2.36 -24.38
CA VAL A 325 2.60 -1.48 -24.37
C VAL A 325 3.44 -1.61 -25.63
N ASN A 326 3.61 -2.82 -26.12
CA ASN A 326 4.52 -3.09 -27.24
C ASN A 326 3.84 -3.10 -28.60
N LYS A 327 2.50 -3.15 -28.65
CA LYS A 327 1.73 -3.21 -29.91
C LYS A 327 0.65 -2.13 -29.99
N ASP A 328 -0.31 -2.12 -29.06
CA ASP A 328 -1.53 -1.30 -29.20
C ASP A 328 -1.25 0.20 -28.98
N VAL A 329 -0.42 0.56 -27.99
CA VAL A 329 -0.02 1.96 -27.74
C VAL A 329 0.86 2.53 -28.84
N PRO A 330 1.95 1.87 -29.29
CA PRO A 330 2.73 2.35 -30.44
C PRO A 330 1.87 2.55 -31.67
N ALA A 331 1.02 1.57 -31.97
CA ALA A 331 0.11 1.63 -33.10
C ALA A 331 -0.82 2.86 -33.03
N LEU A 332 -1.38 3.15 -31.86
CA LEU A 332 -2.25 4.30 -31.64
C LEU A 332 -1.49 5.63 -31.77
N ARG A 333 -0.28 5.72 -31.20
CA ARG A 333 0.59 6.89 -31.29
C ARG A 333 0.93 7.23 -32.74
N ASP A 334 1.37 6.22 -33.48
CA ASP A 334 1.80 6.39 -34.89
C ASP A 334 0.62 6.76 -35.78
N ALA A 335 -0.54 6.09 -35.60
CA ALA A 335 -1.73 6.37 -36.39
C ALA A 335 -2.30 7.77 -36.17
N LEU A 336 -2.25 8.28 -34.95
CA LEU A 336 -2.92 9.51 -34.55
C LEU A 336 -1.93 10.65 -34.21
N ASN A 337 -0.64 10.41 -34.39
CA ASN A 337 0.45 11.36 -34.07
C ASN A 337 0.31 11.97 -32.66
N LEU A 338 0.03 11.12 -31.66
CA LEU A 338 -0.18 11.53 -30.28
C LEU A 338 1.13 11.60 -29.49
N ASP A 339 1.37 12.72 -28.79
CA ASP A 339 2.43 12.80 -27.77
C ASP A 339 1.98 12.12 -26.47
N LEU A 340 1.83 10.80 -26.53
CA LEU A 340 1.37 9.98 -25.41
C LEU A 340 2.55 9.35 -24.69
N ARG A 341 2.74 9.68 -23.42
CA ARG A 341 3.75 9.09 -22.54
C ARG A 341 3.14 7.93 -21.77
N VAL A 342 3.77 6.75 -21.86
CA VAL A 342 3.29 5.52 -21.23
C VAL A 342 4.38 4.88 -20.40
N ALA A 343 4.02 4.37 -19.21
CA ALA A 343 4.89 3.61 -18.35
C ALA A 343 4.18 2.34 -17.87
N VAL A 344 4.95 1.26 -17.76
CA VAL A 344 4.46 -0.02 -17.23
C VAL A 344 4.83 -0.14 -15.77
N ARG A 345 3.87 -0.56 -14.95
CA ARG A 345 4.11 -0.94 -13.57
C ARG A 345 3.63 -2.35 -13.35
N LYS A 346 4.54 -3.24 -13.04
CA LYS A 346 4.26 -4.64 -12.70
C LYS A 346 4.22 -4.81 -11.19
N GLY A 347 3.64 -5.91 -10.72
CA GLY A 347 3.72 -6.28 -9.30
C GLY A 347 5.18 -6.53 -8.87
N ARG A 348 5.45 -6.38 -7.58
CA ARG A 348 6.81 -6.46 -6.99
C ARG A 348 7.58 -7.73 -7.38
N SER A 349 6.90 -8.86 -7.51
CA SER A 349 7.49 -10.15 -7.91
C SER A 349 8.14 -10.15 -9.31
N ASN A 350 7.83 -9.13 -10.13
CA ASN A 350 8.37 -9.01 -11.49
C ASN A 350 9.64 -8.13 -11.54
N TYR A 351 10.12 -7.63 -10.40
CA TYR A 351 11.33 -6.82 -10.34
C TYR A 351 12.43 -7.55 -9.57
N LEU A 352 13.68 -7.33 -9.99
CA LEU A 352 14.84 -7.84 -9.29
C LEU A 352 14.90 -7.25 -7.87
N CYS A 353 14.90 -8.11 -6.85
CA CYS A 353 15.18 -7.69 -5.49
C CYS A 353 16.70 -7.50 -5.34
N THR A 354 17.15 -6.27 -5.32
CA THR A 354 18.58 -5.94 -5.22
C THR A 354 19.22 -6.47 -3.93
N ARG A 355 18.46 -6.55 -2.84
CA ARG A 355 18.90 -7.14 -1.57
C ARG A 355 19.20 -8.64 -1.72
N LEU A 356 18.26 -9.42 -2.29
CA LEU A 356 18.45 -10.85 -2.50
C LEU A 356 19.58 -11.11 -3.50
N PHE A 357 19.69 -10.30 -4.55
CA PHE A 357 20.77 -10.40 -5.52
C PHE A 357 22.15 -10.21 -4.89
N GLN A 358 22.29 -9.25 -3.97
CA GLN A 358 23.55 -9.04 -3.23
C GLN A 358 23.87 -10.20 -2.28
N GLN A 359 22.87 -10.84 -1.68
CA GLN A 359 23.07 -12.01 -0.81
C GLN A 359 23.55 -13.22 -1.60
N ILE A 360 23.01 -13.47 -2.78
CA ILE A 360 23.43 -14.57 -3.67
C ILE A 360 24.90 -14.37 -4.09
N GLY A 361 25.29 -13.15 -4.44
CA GLY A 361 26.68 -12.84 -4.81
C GLY A 361 27.71 -13.06 -3.69
N ARG A 362 27.30 -13.02 -2.42
CA ARG A 362 28.17 -13.29 -1.26
C ARG A 362 28.29 -14.78 -0.92
N ALA A 363 27.34 -15.61 -1.36
CA ALA A 363 27.35 -17.05 -1.10
C ALA A 363 28.29 -17.83 -2.06
N HIS A 364 28.82 -17.16 -3.09
CA HIS A 364 29.69 -17.76 -4.11
C HIS A 364 31.10 -17.17 -4.18
N VAL A 365 31.53 -16.45 -3.13
CA VAL A 365 32.92 -15.94 -2.99
C VAL A 365 33.61 -16.56 -1.78
#